data_b6d616dca9621d6d3cf0d5640285680e
#
_entry.id   b6d616dca9621d6d3cf0d5640285680e
#
_cell.length_a   1.000
_cell.length_b   1.000
_cell.length_c   1.000
_cell.angle_alpha   90.00
_cell.angle_beta   90.00
_cell.angle_gamma   90.00
#
_symmetry.space_group_name_H-M   'P 1'
#
loop_
_entity.id
_entity.type
_entity.pdbx_description
1 polymer ?
#
loop_
_entity_poly.entity_id
_entity_poly.type
_entity_poly.pdbx_seq_one_letter_code
_entity_poly.pdbx_strand_id
1 'polypeptide(L)'
;MGYGQKVKKWFFDEDGDEVEEYEEIDTEPKTSLFEQAKFSKTSDAIKALNANKDSQLILFEPRAFAETQDIANHLKQKKAAVVNLHRLQKEQSKRVVDFLSGVIFAIEGDIQRIGPRIFLCTPKNIGVSGTIDLDEDESEE
;
A
#
# COMPACT_ATOMS: atom_id res chain seq x y z
N MET A 1 4.71 -32.33 25.54
CA MET A 1 4.26 -32.75 24.21
C MET A 1 4.46 -31.61 23.24
N GLY A 2 5.48 -31.70 22.40
CA GLY A 2 5.70 -30.74 21.35
C GLY A 2 4.74 -30.99 20.20
N TYR A 3 3.76 -30.15 20.03
CA TYR A 3 2.97 -30.17 18.82
C TYR A 3 3.67 -29.30 17.79
N GLY A 4 4.45 -29.94 16.91
CA GLY A 4 4.96 -29.24 15.74
C GLY A 4 3.78 -28.84 14.86
N GLN A 5 3.53 -27.55 14.76
CA GLN A 5 2.57 -27.08 13.77
C GLN A 5 3.24 -27.02 12.41
N LYS A 6 2.77 -27.85 11.50
CA LYS A 6 3.21 -27.79 10.12
C LYS A 6 2.47 -26.65 9.42
N VAL A 7 3.21 -25.62 9.06
CA VAL A 7 2.65 -24.53 8.26
C VAL A 7 2.89 -24.82 6.80
N LYS A 8 1.81 -24.92 6.04
CA LYS A 8 1.86 -25.16 4.60
C LYS A 8 2.23 -23.87 3.90
N LYS A 9 3.41 -23.84 3.29
CA LYS A 9 3.80 -22.74 2.40
C LYS A 9 3.49 -23.11 0.97
N TRP A 10 2.74 -22.27 0.28
CA TRP A 10 2.44 -22.42 -1.14
C TRP A 10 3.47 -21.63 -1.94
N PHE A 11 4.23 -22.34 -2.78
CA PHE A 11 5.16 -21.73 -3.71
C PHE A 11 4.78 -22.11 -5.13
N PHE A 12 4.84 -21.12 -6.02
CA PHE A 12 4.83 -21.40 -7.45
C PHE A 12 6.26 -21.50 -7.92
N ASP A 13 6.61 -22.64 -8.50
CA ASP A 13 7.90 -22.83 -9.14
C ASP A 13 7.97 -22.01 -10.43
N GLU A 14 9.19 -21.76 -10.95
CA GLU A 14 9.41 -21.00 -12.18
C GLU A 14 8.63 -21.57 -13.39
N ASP A 15 8.32 -22.85 -13.36
CA ASP A 15 7.51 -23.53 -14.39
C ASP A 15 6.00 -23.45 -14.13
N GLY A 16 5.57 -22.76 -13.08
CA GLY A 16 4.15 -22.60 -12.75
C GLY A 16 3.53 -23.77 -12.00
N ASP A 17 4.32 -24.75 -11.58
CA ASP A 17 3.84 -25.88 -10.80
C ASP A 17 3.76 -25.52 -9.30
N GLU A 18 2.67 -25.95 -8.65
CA GLU A 18 2.51 -25.78 -7.22
C GLU A 18 3.45 -26.73 -6.47
N VAL A 19 4.37 -26.16 -5.68
CA VAL A 19 5.23 -26.95 -4.81
C VAL A 19 4.75 -26.78 -3.37
N GLU A 20 4.40 -27.91 -2.73
CA GLU A 20 4.01 -27.92 -1.33
C GLU A 20 5.25 -28.16 -0.46
N GLU A 21 5.69 -27.13 0.27
CA GLU A 21 6.72 -27.27 1.29
C GLU A 21 6.11 -27.14 2.67
N TYR A 22 6.47 -28.09 3.55
CA TYR A 22 6.05 -28.06 4.94
C TYR A 22 7.25 -27.66 5.81
N GLU A 23 7.15 -26.55 6.50
CA GLU A 23 8.09 -26.17 7.54
C GLU A 23 7.59 -26.66 8.91
N GLU A 24 8.41 -27.40 9.60
CA GLU A 24 8.13 -27.73 11.00
C GLU A 24 8.58 -26.56 11.89
N ILE A 25 7.58 -25.86 12.43
CA ILE A 25 7.85 -24.84 13.45
C ILE A 25 7.82 -25.55 14.80
N ASP A 26 9.00 -25.72 15.38
CA ASP A 26 9.14 -26.31 16.69
C ASP A 26 8.75 -25.26 17.74
N THR A 27 7.51 -25.32 18.18
CA THR A 27 7.01 -24.45 19.25
C THR A 27 7.05 -25.26 20.55
N GLU A 28 8.21 -25.38 21.17
CA GLU A 28 8.26 -25.84 22.54
C GLU A 28 7.95 -24.68 23.49
N PRO A 29 6.83 -24.72 24.22
CA PRO A 29 6.51 -23.69 25.18
C PRO A 29 7.30 -23.92 26.48
N LYS A 30 8.56 -23.54 26.48
CA LYS A 30 9.37 -23.50 27.71
C LYS A 30 9.48 -22.07 28.24
N THR A 31 8.47 -21.26 28.03
CA THR A 31 8.48 -19.90 28.47
C THR A 31 7.79 -19.78 29.83
N SER A 32 8.49 -19.23 30.80
CA SER A 32 7.89 -18.84 32.06
C SER A 32 6.81 -17.77 31.81
N LEU A 33 5.84 -17.71 32.69
CA LEU A 33 4.76 -16.69 32.63
C LEU A 33 5.32 -15.28 32.47
N PHE A 34 6.52 -15.03 32.97
CA PHE A 34 7.20 -13.75 32.86
C PHE A 34 7.69 -13.47 31.42
N GLU A 35 8.17 -14.49 30.74
CA GLU A 35 8.59 -14.35 29.34
C GLU A 35 7.39 -14.22 28.40
N GLN A 36 6.27 -14.87 28.71
CA GLN A 36 5.03 -14.67 27.97
C GLN A 36 4.50 -13.25 28.08
N ALA A 37 4.63 -12.63 29.28
CA ALA A 37 4.24 -11.24 29.47
C ALA A 37 5.14 -10.26 28.69
N LYS A 38 6.43 -10.53 28.62
CA LYS A 38 7.36 -9.76 27.77
C LYS A 38 7.07 -9.96 26.31
N PHE A 39 6.74 -11.19 25.89
CA PHE A 39 6.43 -11.51 24.51
C PHE A 39 5.14 -10.81 24.04
N SER A 40 4.13 -10.72 24.90
CA SER A 40 2.89 -10.03 24.54
C SER A 40 3.09 -8.52 24.35
N LYS A 41 3.90 -7.89 25.20
CA LYS A 41 4.26 -6.47 25.03
C LYS A 41 5.09 -6.24 23.76
N THR A 42 5.97 -7.18 23.44
CA THR A 42 6.77 -7.12 22.22
C THR A 42 5.90 -7.30 20.99
N SER A 43 4.88 -8.18 21.05
CA SER A 43 3.96 -8.38 19.93
C SER A 43 3.12 -7.13 19.64
N ASP A 44 2.69 -6.41 20.67
CA ASP A 44 1.94 -5.16 20.50
C ASP A 44 2.85 -4.06 19.91
N ALA A 45 4.10 -3.99 20.36
CA ALA A 45 5.07 -3.08 19.78
C ALA A 45 5.38 -3.41 18.30
N ILE A 46 5.49 -4.70 17.98
CA ILE A 46 5.70 -5.16 16.60
C ILE A 46 4.48 -4.85 15.74
N LYS A 47 3.28 -5.04 16.25
CA LYS A 47 2.04 -4.67 15.55
C LYS A 47 1.98 -3.17 15.29
N ALA A 48 2.37 -2.34 16.27
CA ALA A 48 2.42 -0.89 16.09
C ALA A 48 3.46 -0.49 15.04
N LEU A 49 4.63 -1.13 15.04
CA LEU A 49 5.67 -0.89 14.03
C LEU A 49 5.22 -1.34 12.65
N ASN A 50 4.51 -2.47 12.56
CA ASN A 50 3.97 -2.97 11.29
C ASN A 50 2.85 -2.06 10.78
N ALA A 51 2.01 -1.53 11.65
CA ALA A 51 0.99 -0.55 11.28
C ALA A 51 1.63 0.71 10.68
N ASN A 52 2.75 1.17 11.23
CA ASN A 52 3.50 2.29 10.67
C ASN A 52 4.18 1.95 9.34
N LYS A 53 4.62 0.70 9.16
CA LYS A 53 5.18 0.23 7.89
C LYS A 53 4.14 0.17 6.78
N ASP A 54 2.87 -0.07 7.13
CA ASP A 54 1.78 -0.11 6.16
C ASP A 54 1.38 1.29 5.68
N SER A 55 1.82 2.35 6.39
CA SER A 55 1.57 3.74 6.01
C SER A 55 2.70 4.27 5.14
N GLN A 56 2.83 3.75 3.93
CA GLN A 56 3.86 4.19 2.98
C GLN A 56 3.29 5.21 2.00
N LEU A 57 4.13 6.17 1.64
CA LEU A 57 3.88 7.10 0.55
C LEU A 57 4.81 6.75 -0.61
N ILE A 58 4.24 6.50 -1.76
CA ILE A 58 5.00 6.09 -2.95
C ILE A 58 4.85 7.18 -4.01
N LEU A 59 5.97 7.50 -4.67
CA LEU A 59 5.99 8.47 -5.76
C LEU A 59 5.88 7.74 -7.10
N PHE A 60 4.96 8.18 -7.94
CA PHE A 60 4.76 7.63 -9.27
C PHE A 60 4.91 8.70 -10.33
N GLU A 61 5.54 8.35 -11.42
CA GLU A 61 5.62 9.18 -12.62
C GLU A 61 5.27 8.31 -13.83
N PRO A 62 3.97 8.08 -14.08
CA PRO A 62 3.55 7.19 -15.16
C PRO A 62 3.88 7.77 -16.53
N ARG A 63 4.33 6.92 -17.43
CA ARG A 63 4.62 7.28 -18.82
C ARG A 63 3.54 6.78 -19.76
N ALA A 64 2.66 5.91 -19.28
CA ALA A 64 1.55 5.34 -20.04
C ALA A 64 0.37 5.09 -19.11
N PHE A 65 -0.82 5.07 -19.67
CA PHE A 65 -2.04 4.80 -18.91
C PHE A 65 -2.01 3.44 -18.22
N ALA A 66 -1.36 2.44 -18.82
CA ALA A 66 -1.26 1.10 -18.24
C ALA A 66 -0.59 1.08 -16.86
N GLU A 67 0.33 1.99 -16.59
CA GLU A 67 1.01 2.11 -15.29
C GLU A 67 0.07 2.58 -14.17
N THR A 68 -1.08 3.13 -14.53
CA THR A 68 -2.08 3.58 -13.55
C THR A 68 -2.66 2.43 -12.74
N GLN A 69 -2.69 1.22 -13.28
CA GLN A 69 -3.14 0.05 -12.55
C GLN A 69 -2.24 -0.28 -11.35
N ASP A 70 -0.95 -0.06 -11.49
CA ASP A 70 0.00 -0.25 -10.39
C ASP A 70 -0.28 0.75 -9.26
N ILE A 71 -0.59 1.98 -9.61
CA ILE A 71 -0.97 3.02 -8.64
C ILE A 71 -2.24 2.59 -7.90
N ALA A 72 -3.24 2.14 -8.63
CA ALA A 72 -4.50 1.67 -8.07
C ALA A 72 -4.29 0.50 -7.10
N ASN A 73 -3.41 -0.44 -7.44
CA ASN A 73 -3.08 -1.57 -6.59
C ASN A 73 -2.44 -1.12 -5.27
N HIS A 74 -1.55 -0.13 -5.32
CA HIS A 74 -0.96 0.43 -4.09
C HIS A 74 -2.00 1.12 -3.21
N LEU A 75 -2.92 1.84 -3.81
CA LEU A 75 -4.03 2.46 -3.07
C LEU A 75 -4.92 1.42 -2.41
N LYS A 76 -5.21 0.32 -3.10
CA LYS A 76 -5.97 -0.80 -2.55
C LYS A 76 -5.24 -1.48 -1.39
N GLN A 77 -3.92 -1.45 -1.39
CA GLN A 77 -3.08 -1.97 -0.30
C GLN A 77 -2.92 -0.98 0.86
N LYS A 78 -3.73 0.07 0.88
CA LYS A 78 -3.73 1.10 1.94
C LYS A 78 -2.46 1.94 1.98
N LYS A 79 -1.85 2.15 0.82
CA LYS A 79 -0.68 3.00 0.65
C LYS A 79 -1.07 4.30 -0.04
N ALA A 80 -0.42 5.41 0.33
CA ALA A 80 -0.62 6.68 -0.35
C ALA A 80 0.26 6.80 -1.59
N ALA A 81 -0.16 7.60 -2.54
CA ALA A 81 0.57 7.80 -3.79
C ALA A 81 0.59 9.27 -4.18
N VAL A 82 1.76 9.78 -4.53
CA VAL A 82 1.90 11.05 -5.23
C VAL A 82 2.12 10.73 -6.71
N VAL A 83 1.25 11.22 -7.55
CA VAL A 83 1.24 10.92 -8.99
C VAL A 83 1.62 12.17 -9.76
N ASN A 84 2.77 12.12 -10.43
CA ASN A 84 3.24 13.19 -11.30
C ASN A 84 2.90 12.84 -12.76
N LEU A 85 2.07 13.67 -13.38
CA LEU A 85 1.56 13.42 -14.75
C LEU A 85 2.29 14.23 -15.83
N HIS A 86 3.45 14.81 -15.50
CA HIS A 86 4.20 15.64 -16.46
C HIS A 86 4.66 14.89 -17.71
N ARG A 87 4.84 13.58 -17.63
CA ARG A 87 5.28 12.77 -18.76
C ARG A 87 4.16 12.30 -19.67
N LEU A 88 2.91 12.54 -19.28
CA LEU A 88 1.75 12.16 -20.06
C LEU A 88 1.22 13.34 -20.85
N GLN A 89 0.63 13.05 -21.99
CA GLN A 89 -0.12 14.02 -22.75
C GLN A 89 -1.41 14.41 -21.99
N LYS A 90 -1.93 15.59 -22.27
CA LYS A 90 -3.09 16.16 -21.57
C LYS A 90 -4.29 15.21 -21.56
N GLU A 91 -4.58 14.56 -22.69
CA GLU A 91 -5.70 13.63 -22.81
C GLU A 91 -5.50 12.38 -21.96
N GLN A 92 -4.29 11.83 -21.94
CA GLN A 92 -3.95 10.68 -21.12
C GLN A 92 -3.97 11.03 -19.64
N SER A 93 -3.49 12.23 -19.28
CA SER A 93 -3.52 12.71 -17.91
C SER A 93 -4.95 12.78 -17.36
N LYS A 94 -5.89 13.27 -18.17
CA LYS A 94 -7.30 13.31 -17.78
C LYS A 94 -7.87 11.91 -17.54
N ARG A 95 -7.53 10.97 -18.39
CA ARG A 95 -7.97 9.58 -18.24
C ARG A 95 -7.41 8.95 -16.97
N VAL A 96 -6.15 9.24 -16.66
CA VAL A 96 -5.52 8.76 -15.42
C VAL A 96 -6.23 9.34 -14.19
N VAL A 97 -6.49 10.63 -14.19
CA VAL A 97 -7.21 11.30 -13.08
C VAL A 97 -8.61 10.72 -12.92
N ASP A 98 -9.34 10.52 -14.00
CA ASP A 98 -10.68 9.94 -13.97
C ASP A 98 -10.66 8.52 -13.41
N PHE A 99 -9.73 7.71 -13.85
CA PHE A 99 -9.57 6.34 -13.35
C PHE A 99 -9.22 6.32 -11.86
N LEU A 100 -8.24 7.11 -11.44
CA LEU A 100 -7.83 7.20 -10.04
C LEU A 100 -8.94 7.76 -9.15
N SER A 101 -9.71 8.73 -9.66
CA SER A 101 -10.87 9.25 -8.94
C SER A 101 -11.91 8.17 -8.67
N GLY A 102 -12.13 7.28 -9.65
CA GLY A 102 -13.02 6.13 -9.47
C GLY A 102 -12.49 5.13 -8.44
N VAL A 103 -11.20 4.84 -8.48
CA VAL A 103 -10.55 3.97 -7.50
C VAL A 103 -10.66 4.57 -6.10
N ILE A 104 -10.34 5.85 -5.95
CA ILE A 104 -10.42 6.58 -4.68
C ILE A 104 -11.84 6.57 -4.12
N PHE A 105 -12.83 6.79 -4.96
CA PHE A 105 -14.22 6.70 -4.54
C PHE A 105 -14.55 5.30 -4.02
N ALA A 106 -14.11 4.26 -4.72
CA ALA A 106 -14.38 2.88 -4.34
C ALA A 106 -13.74 2.47 -3.01
N ILE A 107 -12.55 2.99 -2.71
CA ILE A 107 -11.84 2.69 -1.46
C ILE A 107 -12.11 3.71 -0.35
N GLU A 108 -13.00 4.67 -0.58
CA GLU A 108 -13.33 5.75 0.35
C GLU A 108 -12.12 6.61 0.73
N GLY A 109 -11.20 6.80 -0.22
CA GLY A 109 -10.02 7.62 -0.04
C GLY A 109 -10.24 9.07 -0.44
N ASP A 110 -9.15 9.77 -0.68
CA ASP A 110 -9.15 11.16 -1.10
C ASP A 110 -8.12 11.40 -2.19
N ILE A 111 -8.43 12.34 -3.09
CA ILE A 111 -7.51 12.77 -4.14
C ILE A 111 -7.45 14.30 -4.14
N GLN A 112 -6.23 14.84 -4.09
CA GLN A 112 -5.99 16.28 -4.07
C GLN A 112 -4.93 16.64 -5.08
N ARG A 113 -5.13 17.77 -5.75
CA ARG A 113 -4.12 18.35 -6.61
C ARG A 113 -3.17 19.19 -5.76
N ILE A 114 -1.89 18.82 -5.73
CA ILE A 114 -0.88 19.49 -4.90
C ILE A 114 0.11 20.33 -5.69
N GLY A 115 0.01 20.30 -7.01
CA GLY A 115 0.87 21.07 -7.88
C GLY A 115 0.40 20.94 -9.33
N PRO A 116 1.09 21.61 -10.28
CA PRO A 116 0.72 21.47 -11.69
C PRO A 116 0.96 20.02 -12.14
N ARG A 117 -0.11 19.35 -12.51
CA ARG A 117 -0.11 17.94 -12.94
C ARG A 117 0.40 16.96 -11.87
N ILE A 118 0.33 17.35 -10.59
CA ILE A 118 0.73 16.50 -9.47
C ILE A 118 -0.47 16.30 -8.56
N PHE A 119 -0.80 15.03 -8.30
CA PHE A 119 -1.94 14.63 -7.48
C PHE A 119 -1.50 13.78 -6.31
N LEU A 120 -2.09 14.04 -5.15
CA LEU A 120 -1.91 13.21 -3.97
C LEU A 120 -3.15 12.34 -3.81
N CYS A 121 -2.95 11.03 -3.85
CA CYS A 121 -4.00 10.05 -3.64
C CYS A 121 -3.77 9.33 -2.32
N THR A 122 -4.76 9.32 -1.45
CA THR A 122 -4.65 8.70 -0.14
C THR A 122 -5.81 7.73 0.10
N PRO A 123 -5.53 6.56 0.70
CA PRO A 123 -6.59 5.66 1.13
C PRO A 123 -7.25 6.16 2.41
N LYS A 124 -8.33 5.52 2.81
CA LYS A 124 -9.13 5.91 3.98
C LYS A 124 -8.33 5.96 5.29
N ASN A 125 -7.34 5.08 5.45
CA ASN A 125 -6.54 4.98 6.66
C ASN A 125 -5.48 6.08 6.82
N ILE A 126 -5.23 6.87 5.77
CA ILE A 126 -4.25 7.95 5.79
C ILE A 126 -4.98 9.27 5.66
N GLY A 127 -4.90 10.09 6.70
CA GLY A 127 -5.49 11.43 6.69
C GLY A 127 -4.53 12.46 6.14
N VAL A 128 -5.07 13.44 5.42
CA VAL A 128 -4.32 14.59 4.91
C VAL A 128 -5.02 15.84 5.40
N SER A 129 -4.25 16.74 6.01
CA SER A 129 -4.75 18.04 6.46
C SER A 129 -4.05 19.15 5.71
N GLY A 130 -4.77 20.24 5.50
CA GLY A 130 -4.26 21.41 4.81
C GLY A 130 -4.69 21.46 3.36
N THR A 131 -4.47 22.60 2.77
CA THR A 131 -4.78 22.86 1.35
C THR A 131 -3.64 23.63 0.72
N ILE A 132 -3.46 23.40 -0.58
CA ILE A 132 -2.51 24.15 -1.38
C ILE A 132 -3.32 24.95 -2.41
N ASP A 133 -3.20 26.26 -2.35
CA ASP A 133 -3.82 27.13 -3.35
C ASP A 133 -2.94 27.14 -4.61
N LEU A 134 -3.53 26.73 -5.72
CA LEU A 134 -2.87 26.75 -7.01
C LEU A 134 -3.38 27.93 -7.82
N ASP A 135 -2.49 28.61 -8.54
CA ASP A 135 -2.85 29.70 -9.40
C ASP A 135 -3.77 29.22 -10.53
N GLU A 136 -4.73 30.06 -10.92
CA GLU A 136 -5.72 29.73 -11.95
C GLU A 136 -5.09 29.37 -13.30
N ASP A 137 -3.94 29.96 -13.61
CA ASP A 137 -3.22 29.70 -14.85
C ASP A 137 -2.70 28.28 -14.94
N GLU A 138 -2.48 27.62 -13.82
CA GLU A 138 -2.04 26.24 -13.76
C GLU A 138 -3.21 25.25 -13.89
N SER A 139 -4.43 25.69 -13.69
CA SER A 139 -5.62 24.84 -13.75
C SER A 139 -6.09 24.51 -15.16
N GLU A 140 -5.63 25.26 -16.17
CA GLU A 140 -6.02 25.07 -17.57
C GLU A 140 -5.23 23.98 -18.30
N GLU A 141 -4.27 23.38 -17.67
CA GLU A 141 -3.48 22.29 -18.26
C GLU A 141 -4.16 20.93 -18.14
#